data_17dbeae338e37cac9686e62d847f93ef
#
_entry.id   17dbeae338e37cac9686e62d847f93ef
#
_cell.length_a   1.000
_cell.length_b   1.000
_cell.length_c   1.000
_cell.angle_alpha   90.00
_cell.angle_beta   90.00
_cell.angle_gamma   90.00
#
_symmetry.space_group_name_H-M   'P 1'
#
loop_
_entity.id
_entity.type
_entity.pdbx_description
1 polymer ?
#
loop_
_entity_poly.entity_id
_entity_poly.type
_entity_poly.pdbx_seq_one_letter_code
_entity_poly.pdbx_strand_id
1 'polypeptide(L)'
;MNKKLAIVLMGAAFLAGFMPFVAVKTNGFQPAAVQANADILVNPDQRDLKRLDELVGRFNRAQGDNLMVISPTIDSGPWIHDVYSDGTVIVWTVDNTRDAYSSPKQKQTYTCASIEKIETSERYELQLSKCGGGQNDKLPMLDIEKNRER
;
A
#
# COMPACT_ATOMS: atom_id res chain seq x y z
N MET A 1 8.71 95.07 -6.86
CA MET A 1 7.65 94.14 -7.20
C MET A 1 8.24 92.71 -7.13
N ASN A 2 8.15 92.05 -5.95
CA ASN A 2 8.75 90.75 -5.74
C ASN A 2 7.63 89.75 -5.51
N LYS A 3 7.36 88.85 -6.50
CA LYS A 3 6.43 87.74 -6.38
C LYS A 3 7.17 86.56 -5.75
N LYS A 4 6.85 86.26 -4.52
CA LYS A 4 7.28 85.06 -3.84
C LYS A 4 6.50 83.87 -4.34
N LEU A 5 7.19 82.93 -4.97
CA LEU A 5 6.66 81.64 -5.41
C LEU A 5 6.64 80.65 -4.23
N ALA A 6 5.44 80.29 -3.77
CA ALA A 6 5.30 79.30 -2.70
C ALA A 6 5.30 77.91 -3.35
N ILE A 7 6.29 77.11 -3.06
CA ILE A 7 6.33 75.67 -3.45
C ILE A 7 5.61 74.91 -2.38
N VAL A 8 4.47 74.31 -2.75
CA VAL A 8 3.74 73.35 -1.92
C VAL A 8 4.33 71.99 -2.17
N LEU A 9 5.08 71.47 -1.18
CA LEU A 9 5.53 70.10 -1.16
C LEU A 9 4.37 69.19 -0.70
N MET A 10 3.73 68.48 -1.63
CA MET A 10 2.82 67.39 -1.33
C MET A 10 3.64 66.16 -0.88
N GLY A 11 3.63 65.90 0.42
CA GLY A 11 4.16 64.67 0.97
C GLY A 11 3.22 63.50 0.71
N ALA A 12 3.62 62.61 -0.17
CA ALA A 12 2.93 61.34 -0.35
C ALA A 12 3.29 60.40 0.82
N ALA A 13 2.35 60.22 1.74
CA ALA A 13 2.48 59.21 2.79
C ALA A 13 2.27 57.83 2.18
N PHE A 14 3.35 57.06 2.00
CA PHE A 14 3.31 55.64 1.69
C PHE A 14 2.85 54.88 2.93
N LEU A 15 1.58 54.51 3.00
CA LEU A 15 1.06 53.52 3.94
C LEU A 15 1.52 52.14 3.49
N ALA A 16 2.66 51.68 4.06
CA ALA A 16 3.10 50.32 3.95
C ALA A 16 2.07 49.43 4.69
N GLY A 17 1.14 48.87 3.96
CA GLY A 17 0.19 47.86 4.46
C GLY A 17 0.97 46.63 4.88
N PHE A 18 1.12 46.45 6.19
CA PHE A 18 1.62 45.21 6.78
C PHE A 18 0.51 44.14 6.60
N MET A 19 0.58 43.35 5.51
CA MET A 19 -0.25 42.14 5.42
C MET A 19 0.30 41.08 6.39
N PRO A 20 -0.48 40.62 7.35
CA PRO A 20 -0.06 39.49 8.15
C PRO A 20 0.04 38.26 7.24
N PHE A 21 1.25 37.74 7.11
CA PHE A 21 1.51 36.47 6.46
C PHE A 21 0.88 35.38 7.34
N VAL A 22 -0.32 34.96 7.03
CA VAL A 22 -0.93 33.76 7.66
C VAL A 22 -0.13 32.57 7.15
N ALA A 23 0.79 32.07 7.96
CA ALA A 23 1.46 30.81 7.71
C ALA A 23 0.41 29.70 7.81
N VAL A 24 -0.14 29.30 6.67
CA VAL A 24 -0.93 28.07 6.55
C VAL A 24 0.05 26.94 6.87
N LYS A 25 -0.05 26.37 8.08
CA LYS A 25 0.55 25.08 8.37
C LYS A 25 -0.12 24.06 7.44
N THR A 26 0.49 23.83 6.30
CA THR A 26 0.21 22.61 5.55
C THR A 26 0.67 21.48 6.46
N ASN A 27 -0.28 20.82 7.12
CA ASN A 27 -0.05 19.49 7.66
C ASN A 27 0.29 18.64 6.43
N GLY A 28 1.58 18.62 6.07
CA GLY A 28 2.07 17.70 5.06
C GLY A 28 1.64 16.32 5.51
N PHE A 29 0.81 15.67 4.71
CA PHE A 29 0.55 14.25 4.84
C PHE A 29 1.92 13.58 4.70
N GLN A 30 2.57 13.37 5.83
CA GLN A 30 3.78 12.56 5.90
C GLN A 30 3.26 11.13 5.77
N PRO A 31 3.49 10.45 4.65
CA PRO A 31 3.18 9.03 4.60
C PRO A 31 3.94 8.41 5.76
N ALA A 32 3.21 7.75 6.66
CA ALA A 32 3.82 7.02 7.76
C ALA A 32 4.93 6.19 7.13
N ALA A 33 6.18 6.39 7.60
CA ALA A 33 7.29 5.62 7.11
C ALA A 33 6.92 4.15 7.30
N VAL A 34 6.57 3.50 6.19
CA VAL A 34 6.32 2.07 6.16
C VAL A 34 7.65 1.46 6.56
N GLN A 35 7.76 1.01 7.82
CA GLN A 35 8.86 0.15 8.21
C GLN A 35 8.71 -1.11 7.38
N ALA A 36 9.43 -1.13 6.28
CA ALA A 36 9.50 -2.27 5.40
C ALA A 36 10.31 -3.39 6.08
N ASN A 37 9.70 -4.06 7.02
CA ASN A 37 10.08 -5.42 7.30
C ASN A 37 9.45 -6.26 6.18
N ALA A 38 10.15 -6.35 5.07
CA ALA A 38 9.78 -7.27 4.02
C ALA A 38 10.04 -8.68 4.55
N ASP A 39 9.05 -9.27 5.19
CA ASP A 39 9.11 -10.66 5.58
C ASP A 39 8.96 -11.51 4.33
N ILE A 40 9.82 -12.53 4.21
CA ILE A 40 9.79 -13.47 3.10
C ILE A 40 9.36 -14.82 3.67
N LEU A 41 8.24 -15.33 3.20
CA LEU A 41 7.76 -16.68 3.51
C LEU A 41 8.11 -17.60 2.34
N VAL A 42 8.81 -18.69 2.62
CA VAL A 42 9.16 -19.69 1.61
C VAL A 42 8.39 -20.97 1.91
N ASN A 43 7.54 -21.40 0.97
CA ASN A 43 6.67 -22.55 1.13
C ASN A 43 5.87 -22.48 2.44
N PRO A 44 5.02 -21.45 2.60
CA PRO A 44 4.35 -21.18 3.86
C PRO A 44 3.49 -22.36 4.33
N ASP A 45 3.45 -22.54 5.65
CA ASP A 45 2.64 -23.54 6.32
C ASP A 45 1.97 -22.97 7.58
N GLN A 46 1.39 -23.82 8.44
CA GLN A 46 0.68 -23.38 9.63
C GLN A 46 1.53 -22.55 10.60
N ARG A 47 2.86 -22.67 10.59
CA ARG A 47 3.77 -21.88 11.44
C ARG A 47 3.80 -20.41 11.02
N ASP A 48 3.46 -20.14 9.76
CA ASP A 48 3.45 -18.79 9.18
C ASP A 48 2.11 -18.06 9.38
N LEU A 49 1.07 -18.76 9.91
CA LEU A 49 -0.27 -18.19 10.11
C LEU A 49 -0.25 -16.89 10.92
N LYS A 50 0.62 -16.82 11.95
CA LYS A 50 0.75 -15.60 12.76
C LYS A 50 1.15 -14.39 11.91
N ARG A 51 2.07 -14.59 10.95
CA ARG A 51 2.52 -13.50 10.04
C ARG A 51 1.40 -13.10 9.08
N LEU A 52 0.61 -14.06 8.62
CA LEU A 52 -0.55 -13.78 7.76
C LEU A 52 -1.68 -13.06 8.53
N ASP A 53 -1.93 -13.45 9.78
CA ASP A 53 -2.86 -12.75 10.67
C ASP A 53 -2.41 -11.30 10.94
N GLU A 54 -1.09 -11.09 11.03
CA GLU A 54 -0.53 -9.75 11.20
C GLU A 54 -0.77 -8.88 9.97
N LEU A 55 -0.57 -9.39 8.75
CA LEU A 55 -0.85 -8.69 7.50
C LEU A 55 -2.33 -8.24 7.44
N VAL A 56 -3.26 -9.17 7.69
CA VAL A 56 -4.70 -8.87 7.71
C VAL A 56 -5.04 -7.88 8.80
N GLY A 57 -4.49 -8.08 10.01
CA GLY A 57 -4.73 -7.20 11.15
C GLY A 57 -4.19 -5.79 10.95
N ARG A 58 -3.02 -5.64 10.34
CA ARG A 58 -2.44 -4.31 10.01
C ARG A 58 -3.31 -3.58 8.98
N PHE A 59 -3.70 -4.28 7.92
CA PHE A 59 -4.62 -3.71 6.93
C PHE A 59 -5.90 -3.20 7.57
N ASN A 60 -6.55 -4.02 8.43
CA ASN A 60 -7.79 -3.65 9.11
C ASN A 60 -7.63 -2.48 10.11
N ARG A 61 -6.41 -2.18 10.53
CA ARG A 61 -6.07 -1.01 11.35
C ARG A 61 -5.55 0.17 10.54
N ALA A 62 -5.70 0.16 9.23
CA ALA A 62 -5.18 1.17 8.30
C ALA A 62 -3.66 1.36 8.47
N GLN A 63 -2.92 0.28 8.66
CA GLN A 63 -1.47 0.24 8.77
C GLN A 63 -0.87 -0.45 7.55
N GLY A 64 0.21 0.13 7.02
CA GLY A 64 0.93 -0.45 5.90
C GLY A 64 1.68 -1.74 6.27
N ASP A 65 1.88 -2.61 5.28
CA ASP A 65 2.64 -3.85 5.41
C ASP A 65 3.21 -4.32 4.06
N ASN A 66 4.25 -5.15 4.11
CA ASN A 66 4.84 -5.80 2.95
C ASN A 66 5.09 -7.28 3.27
N LEU A 67 4.79 -8.13 2.31
CA LEU A 67 5.03 -9.57 2.43
C LEU A 67 5.38 -10.14 1.06
N MET A 68 6.46 -10.91 0.99
CA MET A 68 6.78 -11.73 -0.17
C MET A 68 6.52 -13.19 0.17
N VAL A 69 5.82 -13.90 -0.71
CA VAL A 69 5.60 -15.34 -0.57
C VAL A 69 6.19 -16.06 -1.77
N ILE A 70 7.03 -17.05 -1.53
CA ILE A 70 7.62 -17.91 -2.54
C ILE A 70 7.00 -19.29 -2.40
N SER A 71 6.12 -19.64 -3.36
CA SER A 71 5.42 -20.91 -3.42
C SER A 71 6.14 -21.83 -4.39
N PRO A 72 6.84 -22.89 -3.94
CA PRO A 72 7.49 -23.83 -4.82
C PRO A 72 6.45 -24.64 -5.59
N THR A 73 6.79 -25.02 -6.81
CA THR A 73 6.08 -26.04 -7.57
C THR A 73 6.80 -27.38 -7.45
N ILE A 74 6.18 -28.46 -7.94
CA ILE A 74 6.73 -29.82 -7.74
C ILE A 74 8.05 -30.02 -8.49
N ASP A 75 8.15 -29.53 -9.73
CA ASP A 75 9.24 -29.84 -10.66
C ASP A 75 9.61 -28.67 -11.60
N SER A 76 9.08 -27.50 -11.33
CA SER A 76 9.31 -26.29 -12.11
C SER A 76 9.74 -25.12 -11.22
N GLY A 77 9.85 -23.93 -11.71
CA GLY A 77 10.27 -22.78 -10.90
C GLY A 77 9.16 -22.26 -10.01
N PRO A 78 9.49 -21.53 -8.92
CA PRO A 78 8.52 -21.03 -7.97
C PRO A 78 7.61 -19.96 -8.54
N TRP A 79 6.41 -19.83 -7.95
CA TRP A 79 5.58 -18.65 -8.05
C TRP A 79 5.95 -17.68 -6.95
N ILE A 80 6.05 -16.41 -7.28
CA ILE A 80 6.37 -15.34 -6.33
C ILE A 80 5.15 -14.45 -6.21
N HIS A 81 4.71 -14.27 -4.96
CA HIS A 81 3.64 -13.36 -4.61
C HIS A 81 4.24 -12.18 -3.84
N ASP A 82 4.13 -11.00 -4.41
CA ASP A 82 4.57 -9.74 -3.81
C ASP A 82 3.33 -9.00 -3.32
N VAL A 83 3.25 -8.74 -2.03
CA VAL A 83 2.10 -8.09 -1.39
C VAL A 83 2.56 -6.80 -0.75
N TYR A 84 1.98 -5.70 -1.17
CA TYR A 84 2.17 -4.39 -0.58
C TYR A 84 0.84 -3.84 -0.11
N SER A 85 0.81 -3.24 1.07
CA SER A 85 -0.35 -2.51 1.57
C SER A 85 0.08 -1.17 2.16
N ASP A 86 -0.71 -0.12 1.90
CA ASP A 86 -0.61 1.16 2.60
C ASP A 86 -1.62 1.27 3.76
N GLY A 87 -2.42 0.22 3.98
CA GLY A 87 -3.50 0.19 4.96
C GLY A 87 -4.87 0.62 4.41
N THR A 88 -4.96 1.06 3.17
CA THR A 88 -6.23 1.40 2.50
C THR A 88 -6.49 0.53 1.27
N VAL A 89 -5.42 0.17 0.59
CA VAL A 89 -5.43 -0.76 -0.54
C VAL A 89 -4.35 -1.83 -0.37
N ILE A 90 -4.59 -2.99 -0.98
CA ILE A 90 -3.61 -4.05 -1.15
C ILE A 90 -3.27 -4.17 -2.63
N VAL A 91 -1.98 -4.13 -2.93
CA VAL A 91 -1.42 -4.43 -4.23
C VAL A 91 -0.78 -5.80 -4.16
N TRP A 92 -1.34 -6.76 -4.88
CA TRP A 92 -0.81 -8.11 -4.98
C TRP A 92 -0.29 -8.35 -6.39
N THR A 93 0.99 -8.69 -6.49
CA THR A 93 1.62 -9.09 -7.75
C THR A 93 1.99 -10.56 -7.68
N VAL A 94 1.50 -11.35 -8.64
CA VAL A 94 1.88 -12.74 -8.83
C VAL A 94 2.77 -12.88 -10.05
N ASP A 95 3.93 -13.52 -9.89
CA ASP A 95 4.94 -13.75 -10.92
C ASP A 95 5.17 -15.26 -11.06
N ASN A 96 4.71 -15.84 -12.19
CA ASN A 96 4.91 -17.23 -12.54
C ASN A 96 5.95 -17.41 -13.68
N THR A 97 6.71 -16.37 -13.99
CA THR A 97 7.67 -16.41 -15.13
C THR A 97 8.79 -17.43 -14.97
N ARG A 98 9.06 -17.83 -13.72
CA ARG A 98 10.07 -18.84 -13.36
C ARG A 98 9.55 -20.28 -13.45
N ASP A 99 8.24 -20.46 -13.47
CA ASP A 99 7.62 -21.78 -13.61
C ASP A 99 7.74 -22.25 -15.09
N ALA A 100 8.42 -23.37 -15.29
CA ALA A 100 8.68 -23.89 -16.63
C ALA A 100 7.40 -24.30 -17.36
N TYR A 101 6.38 -24.74 -16.60
CA TYR A 101 5.12 -25.28 -17.15
C TYR A 101 3.96 -24.29 -17.16
N SER A 102 4.11 -23.12 -16.53
CA SER A 102 3.07 -22.09 -16.61
C SER A 102 2.86 -21.59 -18.02
N SER A 103 1.58 -21.46 -18.40
CA SER A 103 1.17 -20.86 -19.68
C SER A 103 -0.13 -20.06 -19.48
N PRO A 104 -0.13 -18.74 -19.73
CA PRO A 104 1.03 -17.93 -20.11
C PRO A 104 1.98 -17.67 -18.94
N LYS A 105 3.27 -17.50 -19.23
CA LYS A 105 4.23 -16.95 -18.27
C LYS A 105 4.02 -15.46 -18.16
N GLN A 106 3.66 -14.98 -16.98
CA GLN A 106 3.34 -13.57 -16.82
C GLN A 106 3.59 -13.08 -15.39
N LYS A 107 3.68 -11.77 -15.29
CA LYS A 107 3.59 -11.04 -14.04
C LYS A 107 2.28 -10.28 -14.04
N GLN A 108 1.41 -10.56 -13.08
CA GLN A 108 0.08 -9.98 -13.00
C GLN A 108 -0.09 -9.24 -11.67
N THR A 109 -0.68 -8.05 -11.71
CA THR A 109 -0.88 -7.21 -10.53
C THR A 109 -2.36 -6.91 -10.34
N TYR A 110 -2.81 -7.07 -9.10
CA TYR A 110 -4.16 -6.75 -8.66
C TYR A 110 -4.10 -5.66 -7.58
N THR A 111 -5.05 -4.73 -7.62
CA THR A 111 -5.24 -3.72 -6.58
C THR A 111 -6.62 -3.92 -5.98
N CYS A 112 -6.68 -4.22 -4.69
CA CYS A 112 -7.89 -4.62 -3.99
C CYS A 112 -8.11 -3.73 -2.76
N ALA A 113 -9.35 -3.56 -2.34
CA ALA A 113 -9.72 -2.74 -1.19
C ALA A 113 -10.09 -3.58 0.04
N SER A 114 -9.90 -4.89 0.00
CA SER A 114 -10.18 -5.76 1.14
C SER A 114 -9.32 -7.01 1.12
N ILE A 115 -8.92 -7.45 2.31
CA ILE A 115 -8.28 -8.75 2.56
C ILE A 115 -8.92 -9.40 3.77
N GLU A 116 -9.17 -10.69 3.70
CA GLU A 116 -9.66 -11.49 4.80
C GLU A 116 -8.96 -12.86 4.84
N LYS A 117 -8.84 -13.43 6.04
CA LYS A 117 -8.45 -14.82 6.21
C LYS A 117 -9.70 -15.66 6.45
N ILE A 118 -9.93 -16.62 5.59
CA ILE A 118 -11.04 -17.60 5.69
C ILE A 118 -10.47 -18.90 6.22
N GLU A 119 -11.16 -19.48 7.19
CA GLU A 119 -10.83 -20.76 7.73
C GLU A 119 -11.91 -21.78 7.33
N THR A 120 -11.47 -22.88 6.72
CA THR A 120 -12.31 -24.03 6.41
C THR A 120 -11.91 -25.25 7.24
N SER A 121 -12.56 -26.38 7.06
CA SER A 121 -12.14 -27.65 7.70
C SER A 121 -10.75 -28.11 7.26
N GLU A 122 -10.31 -27.75 6.05
CA GLU A 122 -9.13 -28.32 5.41
C GLU A 122 -7.98 -27.32 5.29
N ARG A 123 -8.29 -26.01 5.19
CA ARG A 123 -7.29 -24.97 4.88
C ARG A 123 -7.60 -23.62 5.49
N TYR A 124 -6.57 -22.78 5.52
CA TYR A 124 -6.67 -21.34 5.70
C TYR A 124 -6.44 -20.68 4.35
N GLU A 125 -7.29 -19.76 3.96
CA GLU A 125 -7.20 -19.03 2.69
C GLU A 125 -7.13 -17.54 2.94
N LEU A 126 -6.16 -16.84 2.34
CA LEU A 126 -6.19 -15.40 2.24
C LEU A 126 -6.92 -15.01 0.97
N GLN A 127 -8.02 -14.29 1.14
CA GLN A 127 -8.86 -13.85 0.05
C GLN A 127 -8.85 -12.33 -0.07
N LEU A 128 -8.58 -11.86 -1.28
CA LEU A 128 -8.73 -10.45 -1.66
C LEU A 128 -10.11 -10.22 -2.25
N SER A 129 -10.64 -9.01 -2.06
CA SER A 129 -11.90 -8.62 -2.70
C SER A 129 -11.93 -7.14 -3.04
N LYS A 130 -12.96 -6.73 -3.82
CA LYS A 130 -13.09 -5.39 -4.38
C LYS A 130 -11.86 -5.01 -5.22
N CYS A 131 -11.42 -5.93 -6.06
CA CYS A 131 -10.31 -5.74 -6.98
C CYS A 131 -10.81 -5.12 -8.28
N GLY A 132 -10.11 -4.09 -8.79
CA GLY A 132 -10.46 -3.47 -10.08
C GLY A 132 -11.84 -2.82 -10.18
N GLY A 133 -12.50 -2.52 -9.04
CA GLY A 133 -13.79 -1.82 -9.00
C GLY A 133 -15.03 -2.71 -9.16
N GLY A 134 -14.88 -4.04 -9.28
CA GLY A 134 -15.98 -5.01 -9.23
C GLY A 134 -16.41 -5.29 -7.79
N GLN A 135 -17.73 -5.38 -7.53
CA GLN A 135 -18.24 -5.64 -6.17
C GLN A 135 -18.09 -7.11 -5.71
N ASN A 136 -17.86 -8.05 -6.62
CA ASN A 136 -17.91 -9.48 -6.35
C ASN A 136 -16.63 -10.26 -6.68
N ASP A 137 -15.56 -9.53 -7.01
CA ASP A 137 -14.30 -10.19 -7.39
C ASP A 137 -13.56 -10.65 -6.14
N LYS A 138 -13.74 -11.92 -5.80
CA LYS A 138 -13.00 -12.61 -4.76
C LYS A 138 -11.85 -13.36 -5.41
N LEU A 139 -10.64 -13.01 -5.01
CA LEU A 139 -9.41 -13.60 -5.52
C LEU A 139 -8.71 -14.35 -4.39
N PRO A 140 -8.59 -15.69 -4.47
CA PRO A 140 -7.74 -16.43 -3.55
C PRO A 140 -6.28 -16.05 -3.84
N MET A 141 -5.62 -15.49 -2.83
CA MET A 141 -4.23 -15.06 -2.93
C MET A 141 -3.27 -16.16 -2.49
N LEU A 142 -3.59 -16.82 -1.40
CA LEU A 142 -2.76 -17.84 -0.78
C LEU A 142 -3.63 -18.81 0.01
N ASP A 143 -3.31 -20.11 -0.05
CA ASP A 143 -3.92 -21.12 0.79
C ASP A 143 -2.88 -21.94 1.54
N ILE A 144 -3.22 -22.35 2.78
CA ILE A 144 -2.40 -23.16 3.66
C ILE A 144 -3.23 -24.36 4.13
N GLU A 145 -2.79 -25.54 3.80
CA GLU A 145 -3.41 -26.78 4.27
C GLU A 145 -3.21 -26.99 5.77
N LYS A 146 -4.26 -27.37 6.51
CA LYS A 146 -4.21 -27.59 7.95
C LYS A 146 -3.37 -28.77 8.39
N ASN A 147 -3.19 -29.76 7.53
CA ASN A 147 -2.47 -31.00 7.86
C ASN A 147 -1.07 -31.06 7.21
N ARG A 148 -0.60 -29.97 6.63
CA ARG A 148 0.73 -29.91 6.02
C ARG A 148 1.75 -29.49 7.06
N GLU A 149 2.51 -30.46 7.58
CA GLU A 149 3.74 -30.21 8.35
C GLU A 149 4.96 -30.32 7.41
N ARG A 150 5.97 -29.46 7.62
CA ARG A 150 7.25 -29.54 6.90
C ARG A 150 8.15 -30.59 7.49
#